data_b540379d4cd4a8f9e2b1a6b071909344
#
_entry.id   b540379d4cd4a8f9e2b1a6b071909344
#
_cell.length_a   1.000
_cell.length_b   1.000
_cell.length_c   1.000
_cell.angle_alpha   90.00
_cell.angle_beta   90.00
_cell.angle_gamma   90.00
#
_symmetry.space_group_name_H-M   'P 1'
#
loop_
_entity.id
_entity.type
_entity.pdbx_description
1 polymer ?
#
loop_
_entity_poly.entity_id
_entity_poly.type
_entity_poly.pdbx_seq_one_letter_code
_entity_poly.pdbx_strand_id
1 'polypeptide(L)'
;HVRSRRQRQMCIRDRYGAVKAMAVRFDFKPGERINEVELARRLNVSRTPLREVLNQLMVEGFLTRSVNRGFIARLLDAKQIHSLYEYRAVLEAGIVRAACERASDEELAGLRQFVERSRDVPEDSDATRLLELDEAFHLQLARLSRNEEFVRALESVNARIHFVRWIDMQQGRRSHTQGEHLRIVQALEQRDMDALPGLMNTHIGRRLDQITDVIRTGFSTIYMRDQAEPATAAPANTMTAGEKK
;
A
#
# COMPACT_ATOMS: atom_id res chain seq x y z
N HIS A 1 13.60 33.80 12.00
CA HIS A 1 14.01 32.69 11.12
C HIS A 1 12.83 32.22 10.28
N VAL A 2 12.65 32.79 9.11
CA VAL A 2 11.63 32.35 8.14
C VAL A 2 12.25 31.21 7.33
N ARG A 3 11.85 29.98 7.61
CA ARG A 3 12.21 28.82 6.76
C ARG A 3 11.71 29.08 5.33
N SER A 4 12.57 28.85 4.33
CA SER A 4 12.22 29.10 2.92
C SER A 4 11.00 28.24 2.51
N ARG A 5 10.24 28.69 1.49
CA ARG A 5 9.09 27.91 0.94
C ARG A 5 9.49 26.47 0.54
N ARG A 6 10.71 26.29 0.00
CA ARG A 6 11.25 24.96 -0.36
C ARG A 6 11.45 24.05 0.86
N GLN A 7 11.96 24.57 1.98
CA GLN A 7 12.13 23.79 3.22
C GLN A 7 10.77 23.42 3.86
N ARG A 8 9.75 24.27 3.74
CA ARG A 8 8.37 23.96 4.17
C ARG A 8 7.73 22.87 3.30
N GLN A 9 7.92 22.88 1.99
CA GLN A 9 7.40 21.86 1.08
C GLN A 9 8.06 20.49 1.30
N MET A 10 9.38 20.40 1.50
CA MET A 10 10.10 19.17 1.82
C MET A 10 9.58 18.57 3.14
N CYS A 11 9.39 19.36 4.18
CA CYS A 11 8.86 18.92 5.46
C CYS A 11 7.41 18.42 5.38
N ILE A 12 6.56 18.96 4.49
CA ILE A 12 5.19 18.49 4.26
C ILE A 12 5.20 17.14 3.53
N ARG A 13 6.06 16.97 2.53
CA ARG A 13 6.17 15.75 1.73
C ARG A 13 6.58 14.53 2.56
N ASP A 14 7.61 14.67 3.40
CA ASP A 14 8.10 13.61 4.27
C ASP A 14 7.01 13.19 5.28
N ARG A 15 6.24 14.15 5.79
CA ARG A 15 5.16 13.90 6.75
C ARG A 15 3.92 13.32 6.12
N TYR A 16 3.59 13.75 4.91
CA TYR A 16 2.56 13.10 4.12
C TYR A 16 2.89 11.62 3.92
N GLY A 17 4.13 11.30 3.52
CA GLY A 17 4.59 9.92 3.40
C GLY A 17 4.44 9.10 4.69
N ALA A 18 4.82 9.69 5.83
CA ALA A 18 4.71 9.04 7.14
C ALA A 18 3.25 8.77 7.52
N VAL A 19 2.35 9.76 7.42
CA VAL A 19 0.92 9.60 7.76
C VAL A 19 0.23 8.67 6.77
N LYS A 20 0.58 8.74 5.47
CA LYS A 20 0.09 7.80 4.46
C LYS A 20 0.48 6.36 4.77
N ALA A 21 1.73 6.12 5.13
CA ALA A 21 2.20 4.79 5.53
C ALA A 21 1.43 4.26 6.75
N MET A 22 1.16 5.10 7.75
CA MET A 22 0.31 4.73 8.91
C MET A 22 -1.10 4.33 8.46
N ALA A 23 -1.73 5.12 7.57
CA ALA A 23 -3.08 4.83 7.07
C ALA A 23 -3.13 3.56 6.21
N VAL A 24 -2.10 3.31 5.40
CA VAL A 24 -1.97 2.12 4.53
C VAL A 24 -1.85 0.84 5.37
N ARG A 25 -1.08 0.89 6.47
CA ARG A 25 -0.87 -0.26 7.37
C ARG A 25 -1.97 -0.45 8.41
N PHE A 26 -2.99 0.40 8.42
CA PHE A 26 -4.01 0.44 9.46
C PHE A 26 -3.43 0.61 10.88
N ASP A 27 -2.40 1.46 11.03
CA ASP A 27 -1.94 1.91 12.35
C ASP A 27 -3.03 2.74 13.06
N PHE A 28 -3.99 3.29 12.30
CA PHE A 28 -5.28 3.76 12.79
C PHE A 28 -6.32 2.65 12.57
N LYS A 29 -7.02 2.24 13.63
CA LYS A 29 -8.04 1.17 13.52
C LYS A 29 -9.18 1.57 12.58
N PRO A 30 -9.76 0.63 11.82
CA PRO A 30 -10.91 0.92 10.96
C PRO A 30 -12.03 1.60 11.74
N GLY A 31 -12.48 2.77 11.26
CA GLY A 31 -13.51 3.58 11.92
C GLY A 31 -13.02 4.41 13.12
N GLU A 32 -11.76 4.34 13.47
CA GLU A 32 -11.18 5.13 14.56
C GLU A 32 -11.11 6.62 14.18
N ARG A 33 -11.40 7.48 15.16
CA ARG A 33 -11.21 8.92 15.04
C ARG A 33 -9.73 9.28 15.17
N ILE A 34 -9.22 10.04 14.21
CA ILE A 34 -7.84 10.53 14.27
C ILE A 34 -7.73 11.63 15.34
N ASN A 35 -6.91 11.40 16.35
CA ASN A 35 -6.57 12.41 17.33
C ASN A 35 -5.53 13.38 16.74
N GLU A 36 -6.00 14.48 16.14
CA GLU A 36 -5.15 15.46 15.48
C GLU A 36 -4.11 16.11 16.42
N VAL A 37 -4.42 16.26 17.70
CA VAL A 37 -3.51 16.87 18.70
C VAL A 37 -2.35 15.93 18.99
N GLU A 38 -2.65 14.68 19.28
CA GLU A 38 -1.65 13.65 19.58
C GLU A 38 -0.79 13.33 18.36
N LEU A 39 -1.41 13.18 17.18
CA LEU A 39 -0.70 12.93 15.94
C LEU A 39 0.24 14.08 15.58
N ALA A 40 -0.20 15.34 15.77
CA ALA A 40 0.65 16.52 15.58
C ALA A 40 1.86 16.51 16.52
N ARG A 41 1.65 16.15 17.80
CA ARG A 41 2.73 16.00 18.79
C ARG A 41 3.70 14.88 18.41
N ARG A 42 3.19 13.70 18.05
CA ARG A 42 3.99 12.53 17.63
C ARG A 42 4.89 12.84 16.43
N LEU A 43 4.36 13.58 15.46
CA LEU A 43 5.07 13.96 14.23
C LEU A 43 5.87 15.27 14.37
N ASN A 44 5.84 15.90 15.54
CA ASN A 44 6.48 17.20 15.79
C ASN A 44 6.10 18.26 14.74
N VAL A 45 4.79 18.47 14.53
CA VAL A 45 4.20 19.44 13.60
C VAL A 45 3.12 20.28 14.27
N SER A 46 2.84 21.47 13.71
CA SER A 46 1.62 22.19 14.06
C SER A 46 0.40 21.56 13.37
N ARG A 47 -0.81 21.85 13.91
CA ARG A 47 -2.06 21.26 13.43
C ARG A 47 -2.42 21.67 11.99
N THR A 48 -2.04 22.86 11.56
CA THR A 48 -2.38 23.35 10.21
C THR A 48 -1.78 22.48 9.10
N PRO A 49 -0.46 22.26 9.01
CA PRO A 49 0.10 21.38 7.98
C PRO A 49 -0.33 19.90 8.16
N LEU A 50 -0.62 19.44 9.38
CA LEU A 50 -1.18 18.11 9.58
C LEU A 50 -2.57 18.00 8.92
N ARG A 51 -3.43 18.99 9.10
CA ARG A 51 -4.77 18.99 8.49
C ARG A 51 -4.73 19.04 6.97
N GLU A 52 -3.74 19.70 6.36
CA GLU A 52 -3.50 19.65 4.91
C GLU A 52 -3.22 18.21 4.45
N VAL A 53 -2.33 17.49 5.17
CA VAL A 53 -2.03 16.08 4.90
C VAL A 53 -3.26 15.20 5.09
N LEU A 54 -4.02 15.37 6.18
CA LEU A 54 -5.23 14.58 6.43
C LEU A 54 -6.33 14.84 5.39
N ASN A 55 -6.49 16.09 4.92
CA ASN A 55 -7.41 16.42 3.82
C ASN A 55 -6.98 15.73 2.52
N GLN A 56 -5.69 15.71 2.20
CA GLN A 56 -5.18 15.03 1.02
C GLN A 56 -5.46 13.51 1.11
N LEU A 57 -5.18 12.88 2.26
CA LEU A 57 -5.46 11.47 2.49
C LEU A 57 -6.96 11.15 2.44
N MET A 58 -7.81 12.09 2.82
CA MET A 58 -9.26 11.96 2.66
C MET A 58 -9.67 11.95 1.18
N VAL A 59 -9.11 12.84 0.36
CA VAL A 59 -9.35 12.87 -1.10
C VAL A 59 -8.87 11.56 -1.75
N GLU A 60 -7.75 11.02 -1.29
CA GLU A 60 -7.20 9.75 -1.77
C GLU A 60 -7.97 8.50 -1.25
N GLY A 61 -8.95 8.68 -0.35
CA GLY A 61 -9.81 7.60 0.15
C GLY A 61 -9.19 6.76 1.28
N PHE A 62 -8.15 7.26 1.96
CA PHE A 62 -7.59 6.63 3.17
C PHE A 62 -8.32 7.02 4.44
N LEU A 63 -8.92 8.19 4.45
CA LEU A 63 -9.69 8.72 5.55
C LEU A 63 -11.07 9.13 5.07
N THR A 64 -12.01 9.24 6.01
CA THR A 64 -13.34 9.83 5.80
C THR A 64 -13.53 10.99 6.77
N ARG A 65 -14.55 11.82 6.55
CA ARG A 65 -14.87 12.93 7.44
C ARG A 65 -16.27 12.80 7.98
N SER A 66 -16.42 12.97 9.29
CA SER A 66 -17.73 13.11 9.92
C SER A 66 -17.94 14.55 10.37
N VAL A 67 -19.17 15.05 10.25
CA VAL A 67 -19.55 16.45 10.55
C VAL A 67 -19.10 16.88 11.95
N ASN A 68 -19.21 15.97 12.95
CA ASN A 68 -18.87 16.27 14.35
C ASN A 68 -17.64 15.53 14.88
N ARG A 69 -16.97 14.69 14.07
CA ARG A 69 -15.91 13.80 14.56
C ARG A 69 -14.54 14.04 13.91
N GLY A 70 -14.41 15.01 12.99
CA GLY A 70 -13.15 15.26 12.28
C GLY A 70 -12.81 14.14 11.29
N PHE A 71 -11.53 13.77 11.22
CA PHE A 71 -11.05 12.69 10.36
C PHE A 71 -11.22 11.34 11.04
N ILE A 72 -11.62 10.34 10.24
CA ILE A 72 -11.87 8.96 10.66
C ILE A 72 -11.10 8.04 9.71
N ALA A 73 -10.40 7.04 10.25
CA ALA A 73 -9.76 5.99 9.45
C ALA A 73 -10.83 5.21 8.64
N ARG A 74 -10.52 4.91 7.38
CA ARG A 74 -11.44 4.17 6.51
C ARG A 74 -11.80 2.81 7.10
N LEU A 75 -12.99 2.34 6.78
CA LEU A 75 -13.40 0.98 7.07
C LEU A 75 -12.77 -0.01 6.07
N LEU A 76 -12.60 -1.26 6.49
CA LEU A 76 -12.32 -2.39 5.61
C LEU A 76 -13.66 -2.92 5.07
N ASP A 77 -14.18 -2.27 4.04
CA ASP A 77 -15.43 -2.67 3.39
C ASP A 77 -15.13 -3.62 2.23
N ALA A 78 -15.64 -4.85 2.32
CA ALA A 78 -15.41 -5.88 1.32
C ALA A 78 -15.91 -5.50 -0.08
N LYS A 79 -17.05 -4.82 -0.17
CA LYS A 79 -17.61 -4.35 -1.46
C LYS A 79 -16.72 -3.27 -2.09
N GLN A 80 -16.27 -2.31 -1.27
CA GLN A 80 -15.38 -1.25 -1.74
C GLN A 80 -14.03 -1.83 -2.20
N ILE A 81 -13.47 -2.78 -1.46
CA ILE A 81 -12.22 -3.47 -1.84
C ILE A 81 -12.45 -4.27 -3.13
N HIS A 82 -13.55 -5.00 -3.26
CA HIS A 82 -13.90 -5.71 -4.49
C HIS A 82 -13.95 -4.77 -5.70
N SER A 83 -14.65 -3.63 -5.59
CA SER A 83 -14.69 -2.62 -6.67
C SER A 83 -13.30 -2.07 -7.03
N LEU A 84 -12.38 -1.98 -6.06
CA LEU A 84 -10.98 -1.63 -6.36
C LEU A 84 -10.25 -2.72 -7.14
N TYR A 85 -10.52 -4.00 -6.87
CA TYR A 85 -9.96 -5.10 -7.66
C TYR A 85 -10.55 -5.15 -9.09
N GLU A 86 -11.86 -4.91 -9.26
CA GLU A 86 -12.47 -4.78 -10.58
C GLU A 86 -11.84 -3.62 -11.38
N TYR A 87 -11.71 -2.45 -10.75
CA TYR A 87 -11.02 -1.30 -11.36
C TYR A 87 -9.58 -1.63 -11.73
N ARG A 88 -8.82 -2.28 -10.84
CA ARG A 88 -7.44 -2.68 -11.06
C ARG A 88 -7.32 -3.66 -12.24
N ALA A 89 -8.21 -4.63 -12.35
CA ALA A 89 -8.22 -5.60 -13.45
C ALA A 89 -8.37 -4.93 -14.81
N VAL A 90 -9.31 -3.97 -14.93
CA VAL A 90 -9.51 -3.18 -16.16
C VAL A 90 -8.30 -2.29 -16.48
N LEU A 91 -7.76 -1.62 -15.45
CA LEU A 91 -6.58 -0.76 -15.57
C LEU A 91 -5.37 -1.56 -16.06
N GLU A 92 -5.08 -2.69 -15.43
CA GLU A 92 -3.89 -3.49 -15.75
C GLU A 92 -4.03 -4.25 -17.06
N ALA A 93 -5.24 -4.63 -17.48
CA ALA A 93 -5.47 -5.13 -18.83
C ALA A 93 -5.12 -4.06 -19.91
N GLY A 94 -5.43 -2.80 -19.65
CA GLY A 94 -4.99 -1.68 -20.50
C GLY A 94 -3.47 -1.46 -20.46
N ILE A 95 -2.88 -1.56 -19.28
CA ILE A 95 -1.42 -1.43 -19.08
C ILE A 95 -0.65 -2.48 -19.89
N VAL A 96 -1.00 -3.77 -19.77
CA VAL A 96 -0.25 -4.84 -20.47
C VAL A 96 -0.37 -4.74 -22.00
N ARG A 97 -1.53 -4.30 -22.50
CA ARG A 97 -1.69 -4.04 -23.95
C ARG A 97 -0.76 -2.91 -24.40
N ALA A 98 -0.78 -1.78 -23.71
CA ALA A 98 0.08 -0.65 -24.04
C ALA A 98 1.58 -0.98 -23.86
N ALA A 99 1.96 -1.77 -22.87
CA ALA A 99 3.32 -2.25 -22.68
C ALA A 99 3.73 -3.19 -23.84
N CYS A 100 2.85 -4.09 -24.26
CA CYS A 100 3.08 -4.99 -25.41
C CYS A 100 3.36 -4.22 -26.70
N GLU A 101 2.66 -3.10 -26.93
CA GLU A 101 2.84 -2.25 -28.11
C GLU A 101 4.13 -1.42 -28.08
N ARG A 102 4.58 -0.99 -26.90
CA ARG A 102 5.54 0.12 -26.73
C ARG A 102 6.89 -0.28 -26.16
N ALA A 103 6.95 -1.39 -25.44
CA ALA A 103 8.20 -1.85 -24.84
C ALA A 103 9.14 -2.43 -25.89
N SER A 104 10.46 -2.18 -25.77
CA SER A 104 11.46 -2.86 -26.57
C SER A 104 11.71 -4.30 -26.06
N ASP A 105 12.33 -5.11 -26.91
CA ASP A 105 12.65 -6.51 -26.53
C ASP A 105 13.67 -6.56 -25.39
N GLU A 106 14.61 -5.59 -25.30
CA GLU A 106 15.55 -5.48 -24.20
C GLU A 106 14.83 -5.14 -22.89
N GLU A 107 13.81 -4.29 -22.94
CA GLU A 107 13.02 -3.94 -21.76
C GLU A 107 12.20 -5.13 -21.26
N LEU A 108 11.62 -5.91 -22.18
CA LEU A 108 10.90 -7.15 -21.84
C LEU A 108 11.84 -8.21 -21.28
N ALA A 109 13.06 -8.36 -21.84
CA ALA A 109 14.09 -9.22 -21.28
C ALA A 109 14.51 -8.78 -19.87
N GLY A 110 14.60 -7.47 -19.61
CA GLY A 110 14.84 -6.91 -18.28
C GLY A 110 13.72 -7.24 -17.28
N LEU A 111 12.46 -7.17 -17.72
CA LEU A 111 11.30 -7.55 -16.92
C LEU A 111 11.31 -9.06 -16.60
N ARG A 112 11.67 -9.92 -17.56
CA ARG A 112 11.86 -11.37 -17.34
C ARG A 112 12.90 -11.63 -16.26
N GLN A 113 14.09 -11.04 -16.38
CA GLN A 113 15.15 -11.18 -15.38
C GLN A 113 14.70 -10.73 -13.99
N PHE A 114 13.90 -9.67 -13.91
CA PHE A 114 13.34 -9.22 -12.63
C PHE A 114 12.42 -10.29 -12.02
N VAL A 115 11.51 -10.89 -12.80
CA VAL A 115 10.60 -11.93 -12.31
C VAL A 115 11.38 -13.18 -11.90
N GLU A 116 12.37 -13.62 -12.68
CA GLU A 116 13.22 -14.77 -12.36
C GLU A 116 13.97 -14.56 -11.04
N ARG A 117 14.65 -13.43 -10.86
CA ARG A 117 15.31 -13.08 -9.58
C ARG A 117 14.31 -12.97 -8.41
N SER A 118 13.10 -12.48 -8.68
CA SER A 118 12.06 -12.42 -7.67
C SER A 118 11.64 -13.83 -7.18
N ARG A 119 11.67 -14.85 -8.03
CA ARG A 119 11.37 -16.24 -7.66
C ARG A 119 12.38 -16.83 -6.69
N ASP A 120 13.66 -16.41 -6.78
CA ASP A 120 14.72 -16.90 -5.91
C ASP A 120 14.58 -16.44 -4.45
N VAL A 121 13.72 -15.44 -4.20
CA VAL A 121 13.42 -15.00 -2.84
C VAL A 121 12.55 -16.04 -2.14
N PRO A 122 12.98 -16.58 -0.96
CA PRO A 122 12.26 -17.63 -0.26
C PRO A 122 10.79 -17.28 0.04
N GLU A 123 9.91 -18.27 -0.01
CA GLU A 123 8.47 -18.10 0.21
C GLU A 123 8.12 -17.72 1.66
N ASP A 124 8.98 -18.09 2.61
CA ASP A 124 8.90 -17.74 4.04
C ASP A 124 9.48 -16.38 4.39
N SER A 125 9.89 -15.58 3.38
CA SER A 125 10.33 -14.21 3.58
C SER A 125 9.20 -13.33 4.12
N ASP A 126 9.58 -12.20 4.75
CA ASP A 126 8.59 -11.23 5.24
C ASP A 126 7.57 -10.83 4.16
N ALA A 127 6.29 -10.93 4.49
CA ALA A 127 5.17 -10.61 3.60
C ALA A 127 5.27 -9.19 3.01
N THR A 128 5.85 -8.24 3.74
CA THR A 128 6.11 -6.89 3.23
C THR A 128 7.07 -6.94 2.05
N ARG A 129 8.16 -7.70 2.18
CA ARG A 129 9.13 -7.87 1.10
C ARG A 129 8.54 -8.56 -0.12
N LEU A 130 7.72 -9.58 0.11
CA LEU A 130 7.04 -10.31 -0.98
C LEU A 130 6.06 -9.41 -1.72
N LEU A 131 5.30 -8.59 -1.00
CA LEU A 131 4.37 -7.63 -1.58
C LEU A 131 5.08 -6.52 -2.36
N GLU A 132 6.21 -6.00 -1.84
CA GLU A 132 7.02 -5.01 -2.57
C GLU A 132 7.51 -5.54 -3.92
N LEU A 133 7.94 -6.79 -3.99
CA LEU A 133 8.37 -7.42 -5.24
C LEU A 133 7.22 -7.58 -6.24
N ASP A 134 6.05 -7.97 -5.74
CA ASP A 134 4.85 -8.09 -6.55
C ASP A 134 4.38 -6.72 -7.07
N GLU A 135 4.34 -5.69 -6.22
CA GLU A 135 4.02 -4.32 -6.63
C GLU A 135 5.04 -3.76 -7.65
N ALA A 136 6.33 -4.07 -7.46
CA ALA A 136 7.38 -3.64 -8.38
C ALA A 136 7.21 -4.23 -9.78
N PHE A 137 6.77 -5.49 -9.92
CA PHE A 137 6.44 -6.11 -11.20
C PHE A 137 5.36 -5.32 -11.95
N HIS A 138 4.23 -5.08 -11.30
CA HIS A 138 3.10 -4.35 -11.88
C HIS A 138 3.46 -2.90 -12.25
N LEU A 139 4.25 -2.22 -11.40
CA LEU A 139 4.71 -0.86 -11.69
C LEU A 139 5.73 -0.82 -12.85
N GLN A 140 6.58 -1.84 -13.01
CA GLN A 140 7.44 -1.94 -14.20
C GLN A 140 6.60 -2.08 -15.47
N LEU A 141 5.57 -2.94 -15.49
CA LEU A 141 4.62 -3.04 -16.60
C LEU A 141 3.97 -1.69 -16.91
N ALA A 142 3.50 -0.97 -15.86
CA ALA A 142 2.88 0.35 -16.04
C ALA A 142 3.86 1.36 -16.66
N ARG A 143 5.15 1.35 -16.27
CA ARG A 143 6.18 2.21 -16.87
C ARG A 143 6.46 1.84 -18.34
N LEU A 144 6.49 0.54 -18.67
CA LEU A 144 6.65 0.06 -20.05
C LEU A 144 5.50 0.49 -20.97
N SER A 145 4.32 0.77 -20.41
CA SER A 145 3.20 1.35 -21.16
C SER A 145 3.45 2.77 -21.67
N ARG A 146 4.52 3.47 -21.22
CA ARG A 146 4.83 4.87 -21.55
C ARG A 146 3.69 5.86 -21.21
N ASN A 147 2.85 5.52 -20.24
CA ASN A 147 1.72 6.34 -19.81
C ASN A 147 1.80 6.60 -18.29
N GLU A 148 2.22 7.80 -17.92
CA GLU A 148 2.37 8.19 -16.52
C GLU A 148 1.03 8.20 -15.73
N GLU A 149 -0.11 8.36 -16.42
CA GLU A 149 -1.42 8.27 -15.73
C GLU A 149 -1.71 6.83 -15.30
N PHE A 150 -1.29 5.82 -16.09
CA PHE A 150 -1.38 4.42 -15.66
C PHE A 150 -0.53 4.14 -14.42
N VAL A 151 0.68 4.69 -14.36
CA VAL A 151 1.56 4.55 -13.19
C VAL A 151 0.88 5.16 -11.97
N ARG A 152 0.41 6.43 -12.05
CA ARG A 152 -0.26 7.12 -10.95
C ARG A 152 -1.54 6.42 -10.49
N ALA A 153 -2.35 5.95 -11.43
CA ALA A 153 -3.59 5.23 -11.13
C ALA A 153 -3.31 3.91 -10.42
N LEU A 154 -2.29 3.16 -10.89
CA LEU A 154 -1.89 1.90 -10.28
C LEU A 154 -1.31 2.09 -8.88
N GLU A 155 -0.44 3.08 -8.67
CA GLU A 155 0.08 3.43 -7.34
C GLU A 155 -1.05 3.77 -6.36
N SER A 156 -2.05 4.53 -6.83
CA SER A 156 -3.20 4.91 -6.01
C SER A 156 -4.04 3.70 -5.60
N VAL A 157 -4.38 2.81 -6.53
CA VAL A 157 -5.18 1.62 -6.20
C VAL A 157 -4.39 0.64 -5.34
N ASN A 158 -3.11 0.40 -5.64
CA ASN A 158 -2.24 -0.47 -4.84
C ASN A 158 -2.17 -0.02 -3.39
N ALA A 159 -1.95 1.27 -3.13
CA ALA A 159 -1.92 1.81 -1.78
C ALA A 159 -3.25 1.58 -1.03
N ARG A 160 -4.39 1.65 -1.74
CA ARG A 160 -5.71 1.45 -1.13
C ARG A 160 -6.03 -0.01 -0.81
N ILE A 161 -5.46 -0.98 -1.52
CA ILE A 161 -5.65 -2.42 -1.27
C ILE A 161 -4.43 -3.08 -0.60
N HIS A 162 -3.38 -2.32 -0.31
CA HIS A 162 -2.10 -2.80 0.22
C HIS A 162 -2.25 -3.75 1.40
N PHE A 163 -3.06 -3.37 2.40
CA PHE A 163 -3.26 -4.18 3.60
C PHE A 163 -3.91 -5.53 3.28
N VAL A 164 -4.90 -5.57 2.39
CA VAL A 164 -5.55 -6.81 1.97
C VAL A 164 -4.56 -7.72 1.24
N ARG A 165 -3.73 -7.15 0.37
CA ARG A 165 -2.68 -7.88 -0.35
C ARG A 165 -1.58 -8.38 0.59
N TRP A 166 -1.23 -7.60 1.62
CA TRP A 166 -0.27 -8.00 2.64
C TRP A 166 -0.76 -9.22 3.43
N ILE A 167 -2.03 -9.26 3.84
CA ILE A 167 -2.64 -10.45 4.47
C ILE A 167 -2.61 -11.65 3.51
N ASP A 168 -2.92 -11.44 2.24
CA ASP A 168 -2.90 -12.46 1.19
C ASP A 168 -1.49 -13.08 1.03
N MET A 169 -0.43 -12.25 1.07
CA MET A 169 0.96 -12.73 1.00
C MET A 169 1.36 -13.61 2.19
N GLN A 170 0.78 -13.38 3.38
CA GLN A 170 0.99 -14.24 4.54
C GLN A 170 0.39 -15.66 4.38
N GLN A 171 -0.54 -15.85 3.43
CA GLN A 171 -1.23 -17.10 3.21
C GLN A 171 -0.54 -18.05 2.20
N GLY A 172 0.70 -17.75 1.78
CA GLY A 172 1.53 -18.68 1.00
C GLY A 172 1.13 -18.82 -0.48
N ARG A 173 0.61 -17.77 -1.12
CA ARG A 173 0.21 -17.80 -2.55
C ARG A 173 1.32 -17.41 -3.53
N ARG A 174 2.53 -17.18 -3.05
CA ARG A 174 3.61 -16.60 -3.84
C ARG A 174 4.02 -17.43 -5.05
N SER A 175 4.23 -18.75 -4.89
CA SER A 175 4.67 -19.63 -5.98
C SER A 175 3.68 -19.61 -7.15
N HIS A 176 2.37 -19.61 -6.86
CA HIS A 176 1.33 -19.48 -7.87
C HIS A 176 1.40 -18.14 -8.61
N THR A 177 1.49 -17.04 -7.86
CA THR A 177 1.60 -15.66 -8.40
C THR A 177 2.82 -15.50 -9.30
N GLN A 178 3.98 -16.05 -8.90
CA GLN A 178 5.20 -15.99 -9.70
C GLN A 178 5.09 -16.76 -11.02
N GLY A 179 4.38 -17.90 -11.01
CA GLY A 179 4.06 -18.64 -12.24
C GLY A 179 3.17 -17.86 -13.21
N GLU A 180 2.23 -17.08 -12.67
CA GLU A 180 1.37 -16.17 -13.46
C GLU A 180 2.17 -15.01 -14.05
N HIS A 181 3.06 -14.38 -13.28
CA HIS A 181 3.95 -13.33 -13.79
C HIS A 181 4.80 -13.80 -14.98
N LEU A 182 5.39 -15.00 -14.89
CA LEU A 182 6.16 -15.56 -16.01
C LEU A 182 5.31 -15.78 -17.28
N ARG A 183 4.06 -16.25 -17.12
CA ARG A 183 3.15 -16.41 -18.27
C ARG A 183 2.80 -15.07 -18.92
N ILE A 184 2.60 -14.02 -18.12
CA ILE A 184 2.37 -12.66 -18.63
C ILE A 184 3.59 -12.15 -19.38
N VAL A 185 4.80 -12.30 -18.80
CA VAL A 185 6.05 -11.89 -19.47
C VAL A 185 6.25 -12.67 -20.78
N GLN A 186 6.01 -13.96 -20.79
CA GLN A 186 6.11 -14.78 -22.00
C GLN A 186 5.16 -14.31 -23.09
N ALA A 187 3.91 -13.98 -22.75
CA ALA A 187 2.94 -13.45 -23.72
C ALA A 187 3.36 -12.06 -24.24
N LEU A 188 3.97 -11.21 -23.40
CA LEU A 188 4.54 -9.92 -23.82
C LEU A 188 5.68 -10.10 -24.82
N GLU A 189 6.62 -11.01 -24.56
CA GLU A 189 7.75 -11.30 -25.49
C GLU A 189 7.27 -11.86 -26.83
N GLN A 190 6.20 -12.64 -26.79
CA GLN A 190 5.54 -13.19 -28.01
C GLN A 190 4.63 -12.16 -28.70
N ARG A 191 4.44 -10.96 -28.10
CA ARG A 191 3.50 -9.94 -28.58
C ARG A 191 2.06 -10.46 -28.73
N ASP A 192 1.66 -11.41 -27.88
CA ASP A 192 0.33 -12.02 -27.88
C ASP A 192 -0.72 -11.09 -27.23
N MET A 193 -1.21 -10.15 -28.03
CA MET A 193 -2.19 -9.13 -27.63
C MET A 193 -3.54 -9.73 -27.20
N ASP A 194 -3.87 -10.92 -27.69
CA ASP A 194 -5.16 -11.56 -27.42
C ASP A 194 -5.15 -12.30 -26.08
N ALA A 195 -4.05 -12.96 -25.73
CA ALA A 195 -3.91 -13.66 -24.45
C ALA A 195 -3.73 -12.74 -23.25
N LEU A 196 -3.03 -11.62 -23.42
CA LEU A 196 -2.61 -10.73 -22.31
C LEU A 196 -3.74 -10.25 -21.39
N PRO A 197 -4.89 -9.73 -21.90
CA PRO A 197 -5.98 -9.28 -21.02
C PRO A 197 -6.56 -10.42 -20.16
N GLY A 198 -6.71 -11.62 -20.74
CA GLY A 198 -7.20 -12.81 -20.05
C GLY A 198 -6.25 -13.26 -18.95
N LEU A 199 -4.94 -13.31 -19.22
CA LEU A 199 -3.90 -13.65 -18.23
C LEU A 199 -3.90 -12.64 -17.08
N MET A 200 -3.96 -11.34 -17.39
CA MET A 200 -3.99 -10.29 -16.35
C MET A 200 -5.26 -10.34 -15.52
N ASN A 201 -6.43 -10.53 -16.13
CA ASN A 201 -7.70 -10.65 -15.41
C ASN A 201 -7.69 -11.87 -14.47
N THR A 202 -7.12 -13.01 -14.89
CA THR A 202 -6.98 -14.19 -14.03
C THR A 202 -6.06 -13.91 -12.85
N HIS A 203 -4.96 -13.22 -13.11
CA HIS A 203 -3.95 -12.88 -12.09
C HIS A 203 -4.49 -11.90 -11.04
N ILE A 204 -5.18 -10.83 -11.48
CA ILE A 204 -5.71 -9.79 -10.58
C ILE A 204 -7.04 -10.21 -9.95
N GLY A 205 -7.84 -11.02 -10.64
CA GLY A 205 -9.23 -11.32 -10.27
C GLY A 205 -9.36 -11.86 -8.84
N ARG A 206 -10.27 -11.25 -8.08
CA ARG A 206 -10.63 -11.68 -6.73
C ARG A 206 -12.15 -11.70 -6.61
N ARG A 207 -12.65 -12.79 -6.07
CA ARG A 207 -14.07 -12.92 -5.76
C ARG A 207 -14.38 -12.24 -4.42
N LEU A 208 -15.60 -11.77 -4.28
CA LEU A 208 -16.04 -11.06 -3.07
C LEU A 208 -15.93 -11.92 -1.80
N ASP A 209 -16.18 -13.23 -1.90
CA ASP A 209 -16.02 -14.18 -0.80
C ASP A 209 -14.56 -14.28 -0.35
N GLN A 210 -13.61 -14.39 -1.29
CA GLN A 210 -12.18 -14.42 -0.98
C GLN A 210 -11.72 -13.13 -0.29
N ILE A 211 -12.18 -11.96 -0.77
CA ILE A 211 -11.88 -10.67 -0.15
C ILE A 211 -12.47 -10.60 1.26
N THR A 212 -13.69 -11.10 1.45
CA THR A 212 -14.35 -11.14 2.75
C THR A 212 -13.56 -11.96 3.77
N ASP A 213 -13.03 -13.11 3.35
CA ASP A 213 -12.22 -13.98 4.22
C ASP A 213 -10.88 -13.33 4.59
N VAL A 214 -10.21 -12.69 3.62
CA VAL A 214 -8.97 -11.93 3.88
C VAL A 214 -9.23 -10.77 4.84
N ILE A 215 -10.33 -10.04 4.67
CA ILE A 215 -10.70 -8.94 5.58
C ILE A 215 -10.97 -9.47 6.99
N ARG A 216 -11.67 -10.59 7.14
CA ARG A 216 -11.93 -11.22 8.46
C ARG A 216 -10.63 -11.56 9.17
N THR A 217 -9.67 -12.15 8.46
CA THR A 217 -8.32 -12.42 8.98
C THR A 217 -7.59 -11.12 9.33
N GLY A 218 -7.67 -10.10 8.47
CA GLY A 218 -7.06 -8.80 8.66
C GLY A 218 -7.58 -8.06 9.88
N PHE A 219 -8.89 -8.12 10.18
CA PHE A 219 -9.45 -7.56 11.41
C PHE A 219 -8.79 -8.15 12.65
N SER A 220 -8.67 -9.49 12.73
CA SER A 220 -7.98 -10.14 13.85
C SER A 220 -6.56 -9.60 14.00
N THR A 221 -5.81 -9.49 12.90
CA THR A 221 -4.42 -8.99 12.92
C THR A 221 -4.33 -7.54 13.42
N ILE A 222 -5.23 -6.64 12.97
CA ILE A 222 -5.24 -5.23 13.40
C ILE A 222 -5.49 -5.12 14.91
N TYR A 223 -6.45 -5.88 15.44
CA TYR A 223 -6.83 -5.76 16.85
C TYR A 223 -5.90 -6.54 17.79
N MET A 224 -5.20 -7.57 17.33
CA MET A 224 -4.22 -8.31 18.15
C MET A 224 -2.86 -7.60 18.26
N ARG A 225 -2.49 -6.72 17.32
CA ARG A 225 -1.25 -5.93 17.41
C ARG A 225 -1.15 -5.10 18.67
N ASP A 226 -2.26 -4.52 19.14
CA ASP A 226 -2.29 -3.71 20.38
C ASP A 226 -2.02 -4.51 21.67
N GLN A 227 -2.23 -5.84 21.64
CA GLN A 227 -1.99 -6.68 22.81
C GLN A 227 -0.52 -7.12 22.94
N ALA A 228 0.26 -6.94 21.88
CA ALA A 228 1.66 -7.37 21.79
C ALA A 228 2.68 -6.24 22.12
N GLU A 229 2.28 -4.96 22.17
CA GLU A 229 3.13 -3.88 22.65
C GLU A 229 2.90 -3.68 24.17
N PRO A 230 3.82 -4.12 25.06
CA PRO A 230 3.74 -3.71 26.47
C PRO A 230 3.95 -2.20 26.53
N ALA A 231 3.07 -1.50 27.24
CA ALA A 231 3.23 -0.08 27.55
C ALA A 231 4.67 0.14 28.05
N THR A 232 5.49 0.81 27.25
CA THR A 232 6.83 1.23 27.68
C THR A 232 6.66 2.08 28.93
N ALA A 233 7.12 1.54 30.04
CA ALA A 233 7.06 2.12 31.38
C ALA A 233 7.59 3.56 31.35
N ALA A 234 6.80 4.46 31.91
CA ALA A 234 7.25 5.81 32.23
C ALA A 234 8.52 5.71 33.11
N PRO A 235 9.55 6.55 32.91
CA PRO A 235 10.73 6.52 33.76
C PRO A 235 10.31 6.82 35.20
N ALA A 236 10.63 5.91 36.12
CA ALA A 236 10.45 6.08 37.54
C ALA A 236 11.23 7.32 38.00
N ASN A 237 10.52 8.29 38.51
CA ASN A 237 11.06 9.51 39.12
C ASN A 237 11.66 9.12 40.47
N THR A 238 12.94 8.82 40.54
CA THR A 238 13.69 8.63 41.79
C THR A 238 13.84 9.98 42.47
N MET A 239 12.93 10.29 43.37
CA MET A 239 13.14 11.33 44.37
C MET A 239 14.23 10.85 45.33
N THR A 240 15.43 11.37 45.19
CA THR A 240 16.45 11.29 46.26
C THR A 240 16.07 12.24 47.37
N ALA A 241 15.73 11.67 48.52
CA ALA A 241 15.58 12.40 49.74
C ALA A 241 16.95 12.94 50.18
N GLY A 242 17.04 14.25 50.33
CA GLY A 242 18.22 14.89 50.91
C GLY A 242 18.21 14.71 52.44
N GLU A 243 19.26 14.08 52.94
CA GLU A 243 19.57 14.14 54.38
C GLU A 243 20.17 15.48 54.72
N LYS A 244 19.61 16.06 55.79
CA LYS A 244 20.19 17.20 56.52
C LYS A 244 21.34 16.73 57.38
N LYS A 245 22.43 17.44 57.33
CA LYS A 245 23.24 17.88 58.47
C LYS A 245 23.88 19.21 58.19
#